data_3fb6b2062abf2923ac83d07e3789980e
#
_entry.id   3fb6b2062abf2923ac83d07e3789980e
#
_cell.length_a   1.000
_cell.length_b   1.000
_cell.length_c   1.000
_cell.angle_alpha   90.00
_cell.angle_beta   90.00
_cell.angle_gamma   90.00
#
_symmetry.space_group_name_H-M   'P 1'
#
loop_
_entity.id
_entity.type
_entity.pdbx_description
1 polymer ?
#
loop_
_entity_poly.entity_id
_entity_poly.type
_entity_poly.pdbx_seq_one_letter_code
_entity_poly.pdbx_strand_id
1 'polypeptide(L)'
;MKKTFRTAVLSALILCFALAALSLCACKKAAPIESDYCAYSEIPADYTPEQAEEDGCVVVYQSQGTIKNSSVMSEFAKTTKKGNPAIVRVATYYEKAVTGSDPELIIVDIEYDGRTYHTHSEQTNEDGTKQAFDDEYKYLTSVDRVRGTSAQLFSSGYMLTNDKDVTYTDYTTSLSRDRSEWIDAYIVYILSTVL
;
A
#
# COMPACT_ATOMS: atom_id res chain seq x y z
N MET A 1 59.08 1.88 -25.72
CA MET A 1 58.34 0.90 -24.91
C MET A 1 57.85 1.39 -23.54
N LYS A 2 58.49 2.33 -22.82
CA LYS A 2 58.05 2.78 -21.49
C LYS A 2 56.82 3.73 -21.49
N LYS A 3 56.50 4.43 -22.58
CA LYS A 3 55.35 5.36 -22.63
C LYS A 3 54.00 4.66 -22.83
N THR A 4 53.97 3.60 -23.62
CA THR A 4 52.75 2.83 -23.93
C THR A 4 52.26 2.00 -22.72
N PHE A 5 53.19 1.54 -21.87
CA PHE A 5 52.86 0.80 -20.66
C PHE A 5 52.18 1.69 -19.60
N ARG A 6 52.62 2.96 -19.45
CA ARG A 6 52.04 3.93 -18.50
C ARG A 6 50.63 4.33 -18.88
N THR A 7 50.35 4.50 -20.18
CA THR A 7 49.00 4.81 -20.66
C THR A 7 48.03 3.64 -20.47
N ALA A 8 48.44 2.41 -20.71
CA ALA A 8 47.59 1.24 -20.48
C ALA A 8 47.22 1.03 -18.98
N VAL A 9 48.19 1.24 -18.07
CA VAL A 9 47.94 1.14 -16.63
C VAL A 9 47.01 2.25 -16.13
N LEU A 10 47.16 3.47 -16.65
CA LEU A 10 46.26 4.59 -16.26
C LEU A 10 44.85 4.37 -16.75
N SER A 11 44.66 3.84 -17.95
CA SER A 11 43.33 3.50 -18.49
C SER A 11 42.64 2.38 -17.72
N ALA A 12 43.37 1.37 -17.29
CA ALA A 12 42.86 0.27 -16.45
C ALA A 12 42.43 0.76 -15.07
N LEU A 13 43.17 1.67 -14.46
CA LEU A 13 42.84 2.27 -13.17
C LEU A 13 41.59 3.12 -13.24
N ILE A 14 41.40 3.93 -14.29
CA ILE A 14 40.19 4.76 -14.49
C ILE A 14 38.98 3.86 -14.71
N LEU A 15 39.12 2.76 -15.44
CA LEU A 15 38.01 1.81 -15.65
C LEU A 15 37.60 1.09 -14.35
N CYS A 16 38.57 0.71 -13.49
CA CYS A 16 38.27 0.12 -12.19
C CYS A 16 37.59 1.11 -11.23
N PHE A 17 37.98 2.40 -11.24
CA PHE A 17 37.29 3.42 -10.45
C PHE A 17 35.87 3.70 -10.94
N ALA A 18 35.63 3.69 -12.23
CA ALA A 18 34.30 3.86 -12.80
C ALA A 18 33.38 2.67 -12.46
N LEU A 19 33.87 1.45 -12.49
CA LEU A 19 33.13 0.24 -12.09
C LEU A 19 32.86 0.19 -10.57
N ALA A 20 33.80 0.66 -9.74
CA ALA A 20 33.61 0.76 -8.29
C ALA A 20 32.58 1.84 -7.92
N ALA A 21 32.53 2.97 -8.65
CA ALA A 21 31.54 4.02 -8.43
C ALA A 21 30.13 3.58 -8.82
N LEU A 22 29.96 2.72 -9.83
CA LEU A 22 28.68 2.14 -10.21
C LEU A 22 28.16 1.09 -9.22
N SER A 23 29.05 0.38 -8.52
CA SER A 23 28.63 -0.60 -7.50
C SER A 23 28.23 0.05 -6.16
N LEU A 24 28.60 1.29 -5.89
CA LEU A 24 28.17 2.02 -4.69
C LEU A 24 26.77 2.65 -4.81
N CYS A 25 26.18 2.66 -6.01
CA CYS A 25 24.78 3.09 -6.21
C CYS A 25 23.73 2.01 -5.92
N ALA A 26 24.12 0.77 -5.66
CA ALA A 26 23.17 -0.37 -5.69
C ALA A 26 22.48 -0.70 -4.36
N CYS A 27 22.75 -0.01 -3.26
CA CYS A 27 22.08 -0.29 -1.97
C CYS A 27 21.95 0.98 -1.11
N LYS A 28 21.31 2.01 -1.63
CA LYS A 28 20.68 2.97 -0.72
C LYS A 28 19.37 2.35 -0.26
N LYS A 29 19.38 1.77 0.95
CA LYS A 29 18.14 1.54 1.69
C LYS A 29 17.44 2.88 1.72
N ALA A 30 16.21 2.95 1.22
CA ALA A 30 15.44 4.17 1.26
C ALA A 30 15.46 4.71 2.71
N ALA A 31 15.64 6.00 2.88
CA ALA A 31 15.51 6.59 4.22
C ALA A 31 14.07 6.32 4.69
N PRO A 32 13.86 6.03 5.99
CA PRO A 32 12.51 5.90 6.52
C PRO A 32 11.69 7.13 6.11
N ILE A 33 10.48 6.90 5.64
CA ILE A 33 9.56 7.99 5.33
C ILE A 33 9.10 8.56 6.66
N GLU A 34 9.32 9.85 6.90
CA GLU A 34 8.76 10.52 8.06
C GLU A 34 7.23 10.54 7.90
N SER A 35 6.55 9.98 8.89
CA SER A 35 5.10 9.95 9.00
C SER A 35 4.65 10.85 10.13
N ASP A 36 3.64 11.68 9.89
CA ASP A 36 2.97 12.46 10.92
C ASP A 36 1.98 11.60 11.76
N TYR A 37 1.77 10.33 11.38
CA TYR A 37 0.90 9.43 12.12
C TYR A 37 1.56 8.95 13.42
N CYS A 38 0.77 8.91 14.49
CA CYS A 38 1.20 8.34 15.77
C CYS A 38 1.53 6.84 15.64
N ALA A 39 2.35 6.31 16.55
CA ALA A 39 2.63 4.88 16.60
C ALA A 39 1.36 4.07 16.92
N TYR A 40 1.27 2.83 16.44
CA TYR A 40 0.13 1.94 16.71
C TYR A 40 -0.16 1.77 18.21
N SER A 41 0.89 1.80 19.05
CA SER A 41 0.79 1.72 20.51
C SER A 41 0.14 2.95 21.16
N GLU A 42 0.07 4.06 20.43
CA GLU A 42 -0.48 5.33 20.91
C GLU A 42 -1.92 5.55 20.44
N ILE A 43 -2.42 4.68 19.54
CA ILE A 43 -3.80 4.73 19.07
C ILE A 43 -4.74 4.34 20.22
N PRO A 44 -5.72 5.19 20.61
CA PRO A 44 -6.67 4.88 21.65
C PRO A 44 -7.51 3.63 21.33
N ALA A 45 -7.88 2.87 22.34
CA ALA A 45 -8.76 1.70 22.16
C ALA A 45 -10.16 2.07 21.63
N ASP A 46 -10.59 3.31 21.90
CA ASP A 46 -11.86 3.90 21.47
C ASP A 46 -11.67 4.90 20.32
N TYR A 47 -10.66 4.68 19.47
CA TYR A 47 -10.33 5.55 18.35
C TYR A 47 -11.52 5.71 17.40
N THR A 48 -12.08 6.90 17.37
CA THR A 48 -13.29 7.18 16.57
C THR A 48 -12.98 7.55 15.14
N PRO A 49 -13.94 7.39 14.21
CA PRO A 49 -13.76 7.84 12.83
C PRO A 49 -13.42 9.33 12.70
N GLU A 50 -13.99 10.17 13.58
CA GLU A 50 -13.74 11.62 13.59
C GLU A 50 -12.29 11.92 13.99
N GLN A 51 -11.77 11.21 14.99
CA GLN A 51 -10.36 11.34 15.38
C GLN A 51 -9.43 10.89 14.24
N ALA A 52 -9.75 9.76 13.60
CA ALA A 52 -8.97 9.28 12.45
C ALA A 52 -9.01 10.28 11.27
N GLU A 53 -10.15 10.95 11.03
CA GLU A 53 -10.27 12.00 10.02
C GLU A 53 -9.40 13.23 10.37
N GLU A 54 -9.40 13.66 11.64
CA GLU A 54 -8.58 14.77 12.15
C GLU A 54 -7.09 14.46 12.08
N ASP A 55 -6.70 13.20 12.34
CA ASP A 55 -5.31 12.72 12.25
C ASP A 55 -4.86 12.50 10.78
N GLY A 56 -5.70 12.83 9.80
CA GLY A 56 -5.36 12.76 8.38
C GLY A 56 -5.44 11.36 7.78
N CYS A 57 -6.03 10.39 8.47
CA CYS A 57 -6.27 9.06 7.92
C CYS A 57 -7.30 9.11 6.79
N VAL A 58 -7.19 8.19 5.84
CA VAL A 58 -8.29 7.83 4.95
C VAL A 58 -9.26 6.99 5.77
N VAL A 59 -10.48 7.47 5.99
CA VAL A 59 -11.47 6.78 6.82
C VAL A 59 -12.52 6.10 5.94
N VAL A 60 -12.66 4.78 6.09
CA VAL A 60 -13.58 3.95 5.32
C VAL A 60 -14.69 3.43 6.23
N TYR A 61 -15.94 3.80 5.92
CA TYR A 61 -17.13 3.23 6.55
C TYR A 61 -17.64 2.08 5.68
N GLN A 62 -17.20 0.86 5.99
CA GLN A 62 -17.37 -0.29 5.10
C GLN A 62 -18.84 -0.61 4.81
N SER A 63 -19.70 -0.59 5.82
CA SER A 63 -21.12 -0.90 5.67
C SER A 63 -21.92 0.20 4.98
N GLN A 64 -21.47 1.44 5.06
CA GLN A 64 -22.13 2.59 4.42
C GLN A 64 -21.61 2.85 3.00
N GLY A 65 -20.51 2.20 2.60
CA GLY A 65 -19.83 2.48 1.34
C GLY A 65 -19.37 3.94 1.23
N THR A 66 -18.99 4.54 2.37
CA THR A 66 -18.59 5.95 2.45
C THR A 66 -17.12 6.07 2.82
N ILE A 67 -16.44 7.08 2.25
CA ILE A 67 -15.05 7.39 2.55
C ILE A 67 -14.91 8.87 2.89
N LYS A 68 -14.09 9.16 3.91
CA LYS A 68 -13.62 10.49 4.25
C LYS A 68 -12.13 10.62 3.91
N ASN A 69 -11.65 11.86 3.77
CA ASN A 69 -10.27 12.16 3.39
C ASN A 69 -9.82 11.45 2.10
N SER A 70 -10.72 11.17 1.15
CA SER A 70 -10.39 10.51 -0.12
C SER A 70 -9.33 11.27 -0.94
N SER A 71 -9.19 12.59 -0.71
CA SER A 71 -8.13 13.41 -1.31
C SER A 71 -6.73 12.98 -0.88
N VAL A 72 -6.56 12.52 0.37
CA VAL A 72 -5.29 12.00 0.90
C VAL A 72 -4.85 10.78 0.09
N MET A 73 -5.75 9.83 -0.14
CA MET A 73 -5.45 8.66 -0.97
C MET A 73 -5.16 9.04 -2.42
N SER A 74 -5.89 10.00 -2.96
CA SER A 74 -5.66 10.48 -4.33
C SER A 74 -4.29 11.15 -4.47
N GLU A 75 -3.84 11.90 -3.47
CA GLU A 75 -2.52 12.53 -3.46
C GLU A 75 -1.41 11.50 -3.27
N PHE A 76 -1.59 10.53 -2.38
CA PHE A 76 -0.71 9.37 -2.25
C PHE A 76 -0.53 8.66 -3.60
N ALA A 77 -1.62 8.31 -4.28
CA ALA A 77 -1.57 7.65 -5.58
C ALA A 77 -0.87 8.48 -6.66
N LYS A 78 -1.06 9.81 -6.68
CA LYS A 78 -0.34 10.71 -7.60
C LYS A 78 1.15 10.81 -7.29
N THR A 79 1.52 10.83 -6.01
CA THR A 79 2.89 10.93 -5.55
C THR A 79 3.67 9.67 -5.88
N THR A 80 3.10 8.51 -5.57
CA THR A 80 3.71 7.20 -5.83
C THR A 80 3.81 6.90 -7.33
N LYS A 81 2.83 7.33 -8.13
CA LYS A 81 2.87 7.21 -9.60
C LYS A 81 4.05 7.95 -10.22
N LYS A 82 4.57 9.00 -9.57
CA LYS A 82 5.78 9.74 -9.99
C LYS A 82 7.06 9.08 -9.51
N GLY A 83 6.98 7.97 -8.77
CA GLY A 83 8.11 7.29 -8.16
C GLY A 83 8.61 7.94 -6.86
N ASN A 84 7.86 8.89 -6.30
CA ASN A 84 8.25 9.55 -5.05
C ASN A 84 7.75 8.75 -3.85
N PRO A 85 8.60 8.56 -2.82
CA PRO A 85 8.20 7.93 -1.57
C PRO A 85 7.04 8.69 -0.91
N ALA A 86 6.13 7.94 -0.31
CA ALA A 86 4.97 8.47 0.40
C ALA A 86 4.39 7.42 1.35
N ILE A 87 3.63 7.87 2.35
CA ILE A 87 2.88 7.02 3.27
C ILE A 87 1.43 7.51 3.37
N VAL A 88 0.51 6.56 3.56
CA VAL A 88 -0.90 6.84 3.87
C VAL A 88 -1.40 5.84 4.89
N ARG A 89 -2.17 6.30 5.87
CA ARG A 89 -2.89 5.45 6.83
C ARG A 89 -4.35 5.35 6.43
N VAL A 90 -4.86 4.12 6.41
CA VAL A 90 -6.27 3.81 6.14
C VAL A 90 -6.88 3.20 7.39
N ALA A 91 -7.93 3.84 7.92
CA ALA A 91 -8.71 3.35 9.05
C ALA A 91 -10.08 2.87 8.53
N THR A 92 -10.34 1.56 8.61
CA THR A 92 -11.59 0.95 8.14
C THR A 92 -12.45 0.56 9.33
N TYR A 93 -13.65 1.09 9.38
CA TYR A 93 -14.64 0.83 10.42
C TYR A 93 -15.75 -0.10 9.87
N TYR A 94 -15.94 -1.22 10.56
CA TYR A 94 -16.99 -2.18 10.28
C TYR A 94 -18.13 -2.03 11.29
N GLU A 95 -19.36 -2.01 10.83
CA GLU A 95 -20.51 -1.98 11.73
C GLU A 95 -20.81 -3.38 12.28
N LYS A 96 -21.30 -3.40 13.52
CA LYS A 96 -21.70 -4.62 14.24
C LYS A 96 -22.62 -5.56 13.44
N ALA A 97 -23.49 -5.01 12.60
CA ALA A 97 -24.43 -5.79 11.78
C ALA A 97 -23.71 -6.70 10.75
N VAL A 98 -22.50 -6.33 10.32
CA VAL A 98 -21.71 -7.08 9.33
C VAL A 98 -20.88 -8.17 9.99
N THR A 99 -20.31 -7.88 11.15
CA THR A 99 -19.38 -8.78 11.86
C THR A 99 -20.05 -9.65 12.92
N GLY A 100 -21.25 -9.25 13.39
CA GLY A 100 -21.94 -9.88 14.52
C GLY A 100 -21.31 -9.57 15.89
N SER A 101 -20.23 -8.80 15.91
CA SER A 101 -19.49 -8.33 17.09
C SER A 101 -19.55 -6.81 17.20
N ASP A 102 -18.85 -6.20 18.15
CA ASP A 102 -18.68 -4.75 18.20
C ASP A 102 -17.96 -4.25 16.93
N PRO A 103 -18.13 -2.96 16.58
CA PRO A 103 -17.46 -2.40 15.43
C PRO A 103 -15.97 -2.72 15.45
N GLU A 104 -15.48 -3.37 14.40
CA GLU A 104 -14.07 -3.67 14.27
C GLU A 104 -13.39 -2.53 13.54
N LEU A 105 -12.29 -2.06 14.07
CA LEU A 105 -11.41 -1.11 13.46
C LEU A 105 -10.18 -1.83 12.93
N ILE A 106 -9.93 -1.69 11.64
CA ILE A 106 -8.69 -2.16 11.01
C ILE A 106 -7.92 -0.92 10.53
N ILE A 107 -6.69 -0.77 11.02
CA ILE A 107 -5.77 0.29 10.61
C ILE A 107 -4.64 -0.34 9.81
N VAL A 108 -4.36 0.24 8.65
CA VAL A 108 -3.27 -0.19 7.78
C VAL A 108 -2.48 1.02 7.30
N ASP A 109 -1.17 0.99 7.51
CA ASP A 109 -0.24 1.90 6.88
C ASP A 109 0.19 1.33 5.55
N ILE A 110 0.19 2.15 4.52
CA ILE A 110 0.68 1.82 3.19
C ILE A 110 1.82 2.78 2.88
N GLU A 111 3.04 2.26 2.85
CA GLU A 111 4.25 2.98 2.53
C GLU A 111 4.72 2.62 1.12
N TYR A 112 5.10 3.62 0.32
CA TYR A 112 5.77 3.44 -0.95
C TYR A 112 7.21 3.98 -0.82
N ASP A 113 8.21 3.12 -0.93
CA ASP A 113 9.62 3.48 -0.76
C ASP A 113 10.29 4.06 -2.01
N GLY A 114 9.52 4.27 -3.08
CA GLY A 114 9.99 4.67 -4.41
C GLY A 114 10.15 3.49 -5.38
N ARG A 115 9.87 2.25 -4.94
CA ARG A 115 9.96 1.01 -5.74
C ARG A 115 8.81 0.06 -5.50
N THR A 116 8.49 -0.19 -4.22
CA THR A 116 7.49 -1.15 -3.76
C THR A 116 6.59 -0.52 -2.72
N TYR A 117 5.38 -1.05 -2.60
CA TYR A 117 4.42 -0.71 -1.57
C TYR A 117 4.53 -1.73 -0.46
N HIS A 118 4.65 -1.26 0.77
CA HIS A 118 4.65 -2.06 1.99
C HIS A 118 3.38 -1.76 2.75
N THR A 119 2.66 -2.79 3.17
CA THR A 119 1.53 -2.63 4.08
C THR A 119 1.95 -3.07 5.47
N HIS A 120 1.51 -2.36 6.50
CA HIS A 120 1.70 -2.73 7.89
C HIS A 120 0.39 -2.57 8.65
N SER A 121 0.00 -3.57 9.43
CA SER A 121 -1.10 -3.48 10.37
C SER A 121 -0.81 -4.26 11.64
N GLU A 122 -1.40 -3.84 12.77
CA GLU A 122 -1.35 -4.59 14.01
C GLU A 122 -2.77 -4.97 14.45
N GLN A 123 -2.94 -6.19 14.90
CA GLN A 123 -4.17 -6.67 15.51
C GLN A 123 -3.89 -7.16 16.92
N THR A 124 -4.83 -6.92 17.81
CA THR A 124 -4.79 -7.47 19.17
C THR A 124 -5.72 -8.67 19.23
N ASN A 125 -5.15 -9.84 19.53
CA ASN A 125 -5.89 -11.08 19.69
C ASN A 125 -6.73 -11.06 20.99
N GLU A 126 -7.67 -11.99 21.13
CA GLU A 126 -8.52 -12.14 22.33
C GLU A 126 -7.71 -12.33 23.63
N ASP A 127 -6.53 -12.93 23.54
CA ASP A 127 -5.60 -13.12 24.68
C ASP A 127 -4.75 -11.88 25.00
N GLY A 128 -4.95 -10.77 24.27
CA GLY A 128 -4.20 -9.53 24.42
C GLY A 128 -2.83 -9.52 23.72
N THR A 129 -2.46 -10.58 23.03
CA THR A 129 -1.23 -10.57 22.23
C THR A 129 -1.41 -9.73 20.97
N LYS A 130 -0.35 -9.01 20.58
CA LYS A 130 -0.34 -8.26 19.33
C LYS A 130 0.31 -9.08 18.23
N GLN A 131 -0.33 -9.07 17.07
CA GLN A 131 0.18 -9.66 15.85
C GLN A 131 0.30 -8.59 14.78
N ALA A 132 1.51 -8.47 14.19
CA ALA A 132 1.76 -7.61 13.04
C ALA A 132 1.55 -8.41 11.75
N PHE A 133 1.04 -7.73 10.73
CA PHE A 133 0.88 -8.24 9.36
C PHE A 133 1.58 -7.27 8.42
N ASP A 134 2.57 -7.79 7.71
CA ASP A 134 3.40 -7.04 6.78
C ASP A 134 3.39 -7.74 5.43
N ASP A 135 3.02 -7.00 4.38
CA ASP A 135 3.04 -7.50 3.01
C ASP A 135 3.72 -6.50 2.07
N GLU A 136 4.16 -6.97 0.90
CA GLU A 136 4.84 -6.17 -0.11
C GLU A 136 4.16 -6.34 -1.48
N TYR A 137 3.93 -5.22 -2.18
CA TYR A 137 3.29 -5.18 -3.49
C TYR A 137 4.06 -4.25 -4.44
N LYS A 138 3.96 -4.53 -5.74
CA LYS A 138 4.66 -3.76 -6.78
C LYS A 138 3.83 -2.62 -7.36
N TYR A 139 2.51 -2.77 -7.37
CA TYR A 139 1.62 -1.88 -8.11
C TYR A 139 0.44 -1.44 -7.26
N LEU A 140 0.12 -0.15 -7.34
CA LEU A 140 -1.15 0.40 -6.87
C LEU A 140 -2.04 0.64 -8.09
N THR A 141 -3.16 -0.06 -8.14
CA THR A 141 -4.13 0.01 -9.23
C THR A 141 -5.40 0.72 -8.77
N SER A 142 -5.86 1.71 -9.55
CA SER A 142 -7.16 2.30 -9.33
C SER A 142 -8.26 1.40 -9.91
N VAL A 143 -9.34 1.25 -9.17
CA VAL A 143 -10.55 0.56 -9.61
C VAL A 143 -11.57 1.62 -9.98
N ASP A 144 -11.72 1.89 -11.28
CA ASP A 144 -12.63 2.94 -11.77
C ASP A 144 -13.91 2.34 -12.35
N ARG A 145 -15.02 2.53 -11.64
CA ARG A 145 -16.38 2.23 -12.10
C ARG A 145 -16.52 0.83 -12.72
N VAL A 146 -15.91 -0.16 -12.11
CA VAL A 146 -16.07 -1.55 -12.54
C VAL A 146 -17.50 -1.98 -12.29
N ARG A 147 -18.19 -2.42 -13.36
CA ARG A 147 -19.57 -2.88 -13.28
C ARG A 147 -19.63 -4.19 -12.50
N GLY A 148 -20.41 -4.22 -11.41
CA GLY A 148 -20.69 -5.43 -10.66
C GLY A 148 -21.63 -6.39 -11.39
N THR A 149 -21.94 -7.51 -10.75
CA THR A 149 -22.89 -8.52 -11.26
C THR A 149 -24.32 -7.99 -11.41
N SER A 150 -24.68 -6.95 -10.65
CA SER A 150 -25.92 -6.19 -10.81
C SER A 150 -25.71 -5.03 -11.78
N ALA A 151 -26.66 -4.81 -12.69
CA ALA A 151 -26.57 -3.78 -13.71
C ALA A 151 -26.46 -2.34 -13.15
N GLN A 152 -26.71 -2.15 -11.86
CA GLN A 152 -26.75 -0.86 -11.17
C GLN A 152 -25.59 -0.66 -10.18
N LEU A 153 -24.73 -1.66 -9.98
CA LEU A 153 -23.60 -1.57 -9.07
C LEU A 153 -22.31 -1.22 -9.81
N PHE A 154 -21.63 -0.20 -9.35
CA PHE A 154 -20.29 0.17 -9.79
C PHE A 154 -19.36 0.18 -8.59
N SER A 155 -18.20 -0.40 -8.78
CA SER A 155 -17.14 -0.40 -7.76
C SER A 155 -16.03 0.57 -8.16
N SER A 156 -15.57 1.34 -7.20
CA SER A 156 -14.39 2.21 -7.35
C SER A 156 -13.53 2.14 -6.10
N GLY A 157 -12.22 2.31 -6.24
CA GLY A 157 -11.30 2.22 -5.12
C GLY A 157 -9.86 2.03 -5.53
N TYR A 158 -9.10 1.38 -4.66
CA TYR A 158 -7.69 1.07 -4.88
C TYR A 158 -7.36 -0.34 -4.43
N MET A 159 -6.43 -0.95 -5.15
CA MET A 159 -5.94 -2.30 -4.92
C MET A 159 -4.42 -2.33 -5.10
N LEU A 160 -3.71 -3.03 -4.22
CA LEU A 160 -2.30 -3.34 -4.36
C LEU A 160 -2.15 -4.74 -4.96
N THR A 161 -1.21 -4.92 -5.89
CA THR A 161 -0.97 -6.20 -6.57
C THR A 161 0.51 -6.39 -6.89
N ASN A 162 0.88 -7.64 -7.17
CA ASN A 162 2.20 -7.99 -7.67
C ASN A 162 2.26 -8.11 -9.20
N ASP A 163 1.12 -8.00 -9.88
CA ASP A 163 0.99 -7.99 -11.33
C ASP A 163 0.22 -6.75 -11.80
N LYS A 164 0.83 -5.95 -12.69
CA LYS A 164 0.27 -4.69 -13.19
C LYS A 164 -0.98 -4.85 -14.06
N ASP A 165 -1.15 -6.04 -14.65
CA ASP A 165 -2.22 -6.33 -15.60
C ASP A 165 -3.46 -6.93 -14.90
N VAL A 166 -3.35 -7.22 -13.59
CA VAL A 166 -4.48 -7.70 -12.77
C VAL A 166 -5.50 -6.58 -12.56
N THR A 167 -6.74 -6.89 -12.91
CA THR A 167 -7.89 -6.02 -12.65
C THR A 167 -8.66 -6.45 -11.41
N TYR A 168 -9.50 -5.57 -10.88
CA TYR A 168 -10.42 -5.92 -9.78
C TYR A 168 -11.37 -7.06 -10.16
N THR A 169 -11.78 -7.14 -11.44
CA THR A 169 -12.60 -8.24 -11.95
C THR A 169 -11.85 -9.57 -11.92
N ASP A 170 -10.57 -9.58 -12.30
CA ASP A 170 -9.74 -10.79 -12.24
C ASP A 170 -9.60 -11.27 -10.80
N TYR A 171 -9.29 -10.34 -9.87
CA TYR A 171 -9.22 -10.64 -8.44
C TYR A 171 -10.50 -11.26 -7.92
N THR A 172 -11.66 -10.62 -8.10
CA THR A 172 -12.95 -11.12 -7.61
C THR A 172 -13.35 -12.44 -8.25
N THR A 173 -13.00 -12.65 -9.52
CA THR A 173 -13.21 -13.92 -10.22
C THR A 173 -12.33 -15.01 -9.65
N SER A 174 -11.08 -14.71 -9.27
CA SER A 174 -10.18 -15.69 -8.68
C SER A 174 -10.72 -16.25 -7.36
N LEU A 175 -11.41 -15.44 -6.56
CA LEU A 175 -11.98 -15.84 -5.27
C LEU A 175 -13.06 -16.95 -5.39
N SER A 176 -13.61 -17.17 -6.59
CA SER A 176 -14.57 -18.26 -6.87
C SER A 176 -13.91 -19.56 -7.31
N ARG A 177 -12.57 -19.61 -7.35
CA ARG A 177 -11.76 -20.77 -7.74
C ARG A 177 -11.12 -21.44 -6.51
N ASP A 178 -10.32 -22.46 -6.77
CA ASP A 178 -9.51 -23.08 -5.72
C ASP A 178 -8.54 -22.06 -5.11
N ARG A 179 -8.32 -22.13 -3.81
CA ARG A 179 -7.50 -21.16 -3.06
C ARG A 179 -6.07 -21.02 -3.61
N SER A 180 -5.53 -22.05 -4.25
CA SER A 180 -4.23 -22.02 -4.92
C SER A 180 -4.19 -21.15 -6.19
N GLU A 181 -5.37 -20.78 -6.70
CA GLU A 181 -5.53 -19.91 -7.89
C GLU A 181 -5.91 -18.47 -7.54
N TRP A 182 -6.00 -18.14 -6.24
CA TRP A 182 -6.31 -16.79 -5.82
C TRP A 182 -5.19 -15.84 -6.19
N ILE A 183 -5.60 -14.70 -6.71
CA ILE A 183 -4.68 -13.60 -7.01
C ILE A 183 -4.28 -12.95 -5.70
N ASP A 184 -2.96 -12.84 -5.49
CA ASP A 184 -2.38 -12.12 -4.36
C ASP A 184 -2.57 -10.61 -4.58
N ALA A 185 -3.51 -10.05 -3.82
CA ALA A 185 -3.83 -8.64 -3.87
C ALA A 185 -4.39 -8.15 -2.53
N TYR A 186 -4.07 -6.93 -2.18
CA TYR A 186 -4.64 -6.24 -1.02
C TYR A 186 -5.63 -5.18 -1.47
N ILE A 187 -6.88 -5.28 -1.01
CA ILE A 187 -7.91 -4.28 -1.28
C ILE A 187 -7.75 -3.15 -0.25
N VAL A 188 -7.26 -2.01 -0.70
CA VAL A 188 -7.14 -0.82 0.14
C VAL A 188 -8.52 -0.36 0.59
N TYR A 189 -9.42 -0.17 -0.36
CA TYR A 189 -10.86 -0.08 -0.18
C TYR A 189 -11.59 -0.18 -1.50
N ILE A 190 -12.84 -0.63 -1.46
CA ILE A 190 -13.75 -0.62 -2.59
C ILE A 190 -15.08 -0.04 -2.13
N LEU A 191 -15.52 1.00 -2.79
CA LEU A 191 -16.85 1.60 -2.63
C LEU A 191 -17.77 1.10 -3.73
N SER A 192 -18.91 0.57 -3.35
CA SER A 192 -19.95 0.15 -4.28
C SER A 192 -21.09 1.17 -4.28
N THR A 193 -21.35 1.78 -5.43
CA THR A 193 -22.45 2.74 -5.60
C THR A 193 -23.55 2.13 -6.47
N VAL A 194 -24.80 2.33 -6.04
CA VAL A 194 -26.01 2.03 -6.84
C VAL A 194 -26.39 3.30 -7.61
N LEU A 195 -26.62 3.17 -8.91
CA LEU A 195 -27.16 4.25 -9.76
C LEU A 195 -28.68 4.20 -9.83
#